data_a8166836c31d2fbbb9912a6740378a96
#
_entry.id   a8166836c31d2fbbb9912a6740378a96
#
_cell.length_a   1.000
_cell.length_b   1.000
_cell.length_c   1.000
_cell.angle_alpha   90.00
_cell.angle_beta   90.00
_cell.angle_gamma   90.00
#
_symmetry.space_group_name_H-M   'P 1'
#
loop_
_entity.id
_entity.type
_entity.pdbx_description
1 polymer ?
#
loop_
_entity_poly.entity_id
_entity_poly.type
_entity_poly.pdbx_seq_one_letter_code
_entity_poly.pdbx_strand_id
1 'polypeptide(L)'
;MSTIKVKDGTEIYYKDWGSGQPIVFHHGWPLSGDDWDTQMMFFVNQGYRVIAHDRRGHGRSSQASEGHNIETYAADVAELTAALDLKDAIHIGHSTGGGEVARYVAKNGDRVAKAVLISAITPVMIQSENNPEGVPLAIFDEIRQGTGFNRAQYYHDFTDAFYGYNREGSKSSVGVKNNWWRQGMMGSVKAHYEGIKAFSETDLTEDLKSIKVPVLVLHGEDDQIVPFHQAPKAAALLQNGKLIAYPGFPHGMPTTEAETINKDILDFIKS
;
A
#
# COMPACT_ATOMS: atom_id res chain seq x y z
N MET A 1 13.00 -16.77 -10.45
CA MET A 1 12.12 -15.76 -9.84
C MET A 1 11.06 -15.41 -10.86
N SER A 2 9.80 -15.27 -10.45
CA SER A 2 8.74 -14.89 -11.38
C SER A 2 8.80 -13.39 -11.64
N THR A 3 8.98 -13.01 -12.88
CA THR A 3 8.98 -11.60 -13.32
C THR A 3 8.15 -11.46 -14.59
N ILE A 4 7.55 -10.29 -14.78
CA ILE A 4 7.07 -9.86 -16.09
C ILE A 4 7.88 -8.66 -16.54
N LYS A 5 7.94 -8.47 -17.85
CA LYS A 5 8.53 -7.27 -18.44
C LYS A 5 7.41 -6.38 -18.94
N VAL A 6 7.26 -5.20 -18.33
CA VAL A 6 6.25 -4.22 -18.73
C VAL A 6 6.71 -3.43 -19.95
N LYS A 7 5.80 -2.67 -20.55
CA LYS A 7 5.96 -2.02 -21.85
C LYS A 7 7.24 -1.19 -22.01
N ASP A 8 7.70 -0.50 -20.97
CA ASP A 8 8.92 0.30 -21.00
C ASP A 8 10.21 -0.52 -20.76
N GLY A 9 10.08 -1.84 -20.59
CA GLY A 9 11.18 -2.75 -20.38
C GLY A 9 11.53 -3.00 -18.93
N THR A 10 10.84 -2.36 -17.97
CA THR A 10 11.02 -2.61 -16.53
C THR A 10 10.57 -4.03 -16.19
N GLU A 11 11.34 -4.74 -15.40
CA GLU A 11 10.96 -6.07 -14.89
C GLU A 11 10.30 -5.92 -13.52
N ILE A 12 9.07 -6.42 -13.40
CA ILE A 12 8.28 -6.45 -12.18
C ILE A 12 8.32 -7.86 -11.61
N TYR A 13 8.91 -7.99 -10.43
CA TYR A 13 8.91 -9.25 -9.67
C TYR A 13 7.56 -9.45 -8.99
N TYR A 14 7.12 -10.71 -8.91
CA TYR A 14 5.92 -11.07 -8.14
C TYR A 14 6.03 -12.48 -7.53
N LYS A 15 5.29 -12.68 -6.45
CA LYS A 15 4.94 -13.98 -5.87
C LYS A 15 3.54 -14.34 -6.30
N ASP A 16 3.27 -15.63 -6.56
CA ASP A 16 1.97 -16.14 -7.02
C ASP A 16 1.77 -17.54 -6.44
N TRP A 17 0.88 -17.67 -5.48
CA TRP A 17 0.65 -18.92 -4.74
C TRP A 17 -0.83 -19.28 -4.71
N GLY A 18 -1.10 -20.61 -4.68
CA GLY A 18 -2.44 -21.14 -4.53
C GLY A 18 -3.26 -21.13 -5.82
N SER A 19 -4.57 -21.22 -5.66
CA SER A 19 -5.56 -21.25 -6.75
C SER A 19 -6.88 -20.67 -6.26
N GLY A 20 -7.84 -20.46 -7.15
CA GLY A 20 -9.14 -19.86 -6.82
C GLY A 20 -9.22 -18.38 -7.17
N GLN A 21 -10.12 -17.62 -6.53
CA GLN A 21 -10.27 -16.19 -6.82
C GLN A 21 -8.99 -15.43 -6.48
N PRO A 22 -8.49 -14.58 -7.41
CA PRO A 22 -7.23 -13.87 -7.18
C PRO A 22 -7.35 -12.76 -6.12
N ILE A 23 -6.35 -12.66 -5.24
CA ILE A 23 -6.11 -11.51 -4.39
C ILE A 23 -4.75 -10.92 -4.76
N VAL A 24 -4.72 -9.64 -5.12
CA VAL A 24 -3.49 -8.91 -5.48
C VAL A 24 -3.16 -7.92 -4.36
N PHE A 25 -1.96 -8.05 -3.80
CA PHE A 25 -1.48 -7.23 -2.70
C PHE A 25 -0.51 -6.16 -3.18
N HIS A 26 -0.72 -4.92 -2.74
CA HIS A 26 0.03 -3.73 -3.10
C HIS A 26 0.69 -3.14 -1.86
N HIS A 27 2.02 -3.21 -1.79
CA HIS A 27 2.79 -2.81 -0.61
C HIS A 27 2.89 -1.28 -0.44
N GLY A 28 3.14 -0.85 0.81
CA GLY A 28 3.47 0.53 1.16
C GLY A 28 4.88 0.96 0.76
N TRP A 29 5.17 2.25 0.86
CA TRP A 29 6.54 2.77 0.75
C TRP A 29 7.31 2.52 2.06
N PRO A 30 8.57 2.19 2.04
CA PRO A 30 9.45 1.80 0.92
C PRO A 30 9.61 0.28 0.80
N LEU A 31 8.55 -0.46 1.08
CA LEU A 31 8.53 -1.90 1.29
C LEU A 31 8.56 -2.70 -0.03
N SER A 32 8.19 -3.96 0.04
CA SER A 32 8.12 -4.92 -1.07
C SER A 32 6.95 -5.87 -0.86
N GLY A 33 6.72 -6.78 -1.79
CA GLY A 33 5.73 -7.85 -1.64
C GLY A 33 5.98 -8.77 -0.44
N ASP A 34 7.14 -8.70 0.22
CA ASP A 34 7.44 -9.50 1.43
C ASP A 34 6.69 -8.98 2.67
N ASP A 35 6.21 -7.74 2.64
CA ASP A 35 5.39 -7.20 3.72
C ASP A 35 4.05 -7.93 3.86
N TRP A 36 3.62 -8.60 2.79
CA TRP A 36 2.36 -9.33 2.72
C TRP A 36 2.45 -10.83 3.04
N ASP A 37 3.61 -11.35 3.45
CA ASP A 37 3.80 -12.80 3.65
C ASP A 37 2.78 -13.41 4.62
N THR A 38 2.44 -12.71 5.69
CA THR A 38 1.45 -13.15 6.69
C THR A 38 0.05 -13.24 6.08
N GLN A 39 -0.36 -12.20 5.33
CA GLN A 39 -1.65 -12.16 4.64
C GLN A 39 -1.71 -13.22 3.54
N MET A 40 -0.65 -13.33 2.73
CA MET A 40 -0.57 -14.33 1.68
C MET A 40 -0.74 -15.76 2.23
N MET A 41 -0.04 -16.09 3.32
CA MET A 41 -0.18 -17.40 3.98
C MET A 41 -1.59 -17.62 4.53
N PHE A 42 -2.20 -16.60 5.12
CA PHE A 42 -3.57 -16.70 5.60
C PHE A 42 -4.55 -16.96 4.47
N PHE A 43 -4.55 -16.15 3.40
CA PHE A 43 -5.52 -16.25 2.33
C PHE A 43 -5.30 -17.47 1.41
N VAL A 44 -4.07 -17.91 1.18
CA VAL A 44 -3.84 -19.17 0.45
C VAL A 44 -4.44 -20.36 1.18
N ASN A 45 -4.38 -20.38 2.51
CA ASN A 45 -5.02 -21.42 3.35
C ASN A 45 -6.55 -21.31 3.38
N GLN A 46 -7.12 -20.17 2.95
CA GLN A 46 -8.57 -19.97 2.73
C GLN A 46 -9.02 -20.34 1.31
N GLY A 47 -8.13 -20.82 0.46
CA GLY A 47 -8.44 -21.26 -0.91
C GLY A 47 -8.41 -20.15 -1.97
N TYR A 48 -7.72 -19.05 -1.71
CA TYR A 48 -7.49 -17.97 -2.69
C TYR A 48 -6.17 -18.16 -3.42
N ARG A 49 -6.09 -17.65 -4.66
CA ARG A 49 -4.83 -17.41 -5.35
C ARG A 49 -4.31 -16.05 -4.90
N VAL A 50 -3.10 -15.99 -4.36
CA VAL A 50 -2.53 -14.77 -3.76
C VAL A 50 -1.31 -14.31 -4.56
N ILE A 51 -1.34 -13.05 -4.97
CA ILE A 51 -0.29 -12.41 -5.75
C ILE A 51 0.22 -11.19 -4.99
N ALA A 52 1.53 -11.05 -4.82
CA ALA A 52 2.16 -9.84 -4.31
C ALA A 52 3.33 -9.45 -5.19
N HIS A 53 3.32 -8.25 -5.72
CA HIS A 53 4.40 -7.74 -6.57
C HIS A 53 5.32 -6.80 -5.79
N ASP A 54 6.55 -6.68 -6.22
CA ASP A 54 7.43 -5.59 -5.84
C ASP A 54 7.25 -4.46 -6.86
N ARG A 55 6.83 -3.28 -6.42
CA ARG A 55 6.69 -2.09 -7.30
C ARG A 55 8.02 -1.77 -7.97
N ARG A 56 8.00 -1.18 -9.19
CA ARG A 56 9.24 -0.69 -9.83
C ARG A 56 10.10 0.11 -8.85
N GLY A 57 11.40 -0.12 -8.87
CA GLY A 57 12.35 0.51 -7.96
C GLY A 57 12.34 -0.02 -6.52
N HIS A 58 11.50 -0.99 -6.19
CA HIS A 58 11.39 -1.60 -4.87
C HIS A 58 11.76 -3.09 -4.91
N GLY A 59 12.23 -3.61 -3.78
CA GLY A 59 12.51 -5.03 -3.60
C GLY A 59 13.36 -5.63 -4.72
N ARG A 60 12.81 -6.64 -5.42
CA ARG A 60 13.47 -7.42 -6.48
C ARG A 60 13.13 -6.94 -7.90
N SER A 61 12.24 -5.96 -8.04
CA SER A 61 11.93 -5.35 -9.33
C SER A 61 13.07 -4.46 -9.82
N SER A 62 13.11 -4.21 -11.16
CA SER A 62 14.12 -3.34 -11.75
C SER A 62 14.20 -1.99 -11.05
N GLN A 63 15.42 -1.53 -10.78
CA GLN A 63 15.69 -0.20 -10.28
C GLN A 63 15.64 0.83 -11.41
N ALA A 64 14.44 1.02 -11.99
CA ALA A 64 14.19 1.99 -13.05
C ALA A 64 14.61 3.39 -12.62
N SER A 65 15.10 4.20 -13.57
CA SER A 65 15.49 5.59 -13.31
C SER A 65 14.31 6.55 -13.25
N GLU A 66 13.13 6.13 -13.76
CA GLU A 66 11.94 6.98 -13.94
C GLU A 66 10.65 6.20 -13.67
N GLY A 67 9.52 6.92 -13.69
CA GLY A 67 8.20 6.31 -13.55
C GLY A 67 7.77 6.12 -12.09
N HIS A 68 8.38 6.82 -11.14
CA HIS A 68 8.08 6.70 -9.71
C HIS A 68 6.87 7.57 -9.31
N ASN A 69 5.71 7.27 -9.89
CA ASN A 69 4.44 7.95 -9.64
C ASN A 69 3.26 6.97 -9.68
N ILE A 70 2.15 7.34 -9.05
CA ILE A 70 0.96 6.46 -8.90
C ILE A 70 0.38 6.02 -10.25
N GLU A 71 0.44 6.89 -11.27
CA GLU A 71 -0.04 6.56 -12.62
C GLU A 71 0.72 5.39 -13.22
N THR A 72 2.05 5.45 -13.18
CA THR A 72 2.92 4.40 -13.71
C THR A 72 2.83 3.13 -12.88
N TYR A 73 2.74 3.24 -11.55
CA TYR A 73 2.55 2.08 -10.68
C TYR A 73 1.28 1.31 -11.01
N ALA A 74 0.16 2.02 -11.18
CA ALA A 74 -1.12 1.41 -11.57
C ALA A 74 -1.06 0.81 -13.00
N ALA A 75 -0.31 1.42 -13.92
CA ALA A 75 -0.10 0.86 -15.25
C ALA A 75 0.71 -0.44 -15.23
N ASP A 76 1.76 -0.52 -14.40
CA ASP A 76 2.53 -1.77 -14.20
C ASP A 76 1.64 -2.90 -13.66
N VAL A 77 0.75 -2.57 -12.71
CA VAL A 77 -0.24 -3.54 -12.19
C VAL A 77 -1.21 -3.97 -13.29
N ALA A 78 -1.64 -3.07 -14.16
CA ALA A 78 -2.52 -3.42 -15.28
C ALA A 78 -1.85 -4.41 -16.24
N GLU A 79 -0.55 -4.24 -16.51
CA GLU A 79 0.21 -5.18 -17.31
C GLU A 79 0.42 -6.52 -16.59
N LEU A 80 0.69 -6.51 -15.28
CA LEU A 80 0.82 -7.73 -14.47
C LEU A 80 -0.48 -8.53 -14.46
N THR A 81 -1.61 -7.88 -14.18
CA THR A 81 -2.92 -8.54 -14.13
C THR A 81 -3.35 -9.08 -15.49
N ALA A 82 -3.00 -8.39 -16.58
CA ALA A 82 -3.23 -8.85 -17.94
C ALA A 82 -2.35 -10.07 -18.29
N ALA A 83 -1.06 -10.02 -17.95
CA ALA A 83 -0.13 -11.12 -18.20
C ALA A 83 -0.49 -12.41 -17.45
N LEU A 84 -1.07 -12.29 -16.25
CA LEU A 84 -1.56 -13.41 -15.44
C LEU A 84 -3.01 -13.78 -15.71
N ASP A 85 -3.68 -13.12 -16.67
CA ASP A 85 -5.12 -13.23 -17.00
C ASP A 85 -6.04 -13.19 -15.76
N LEU A 86 -5.76 -12.28 -14.83
CA LEU A 86 -6.56 -12.14 -13.61
C LEU A 86 -7.92 -11.49 -13.94
N LYS A 87 -9.00 -12.13 -13.46
CA LYS A 87 -10.38 -11.68 -13.58
C LYS A 87 -11.06 -11.77 -12.22
N ASP A 88 -12.02 -10.90 -11.98
CA ASP A 88 -12.74 -10.83 -10.70
C ASP A 88 -11.79 -10.78 -9.49
N ALA A 89 -10.66 -10.09 -9.67
CA ALA A 89 -9.61 -10.02 -8.66
C ALA A 89 -10.01 -9.08 -7.51
N ILE A 90 -9.52 -9.40 -6.32
CA ILE A 90 -9.63 -8.54 -5.14
C ILE A 90 -8.29 -7.81 -5.02
N HIS A 91 -8.31 -6.48 -4.95
CA HIS A 91 -7.11 -5.68 -4.80
C HIS A 91 -7.01 -5.12 -3.38
N ILE A 92 -5.90 -5.40 -2.69
CA ILE A 92 -5.67 -4.98 -1.29
C ILE A 92 -4.40 -4.13 -1.26
N GLY A 93 -4.52 -2.89 -0.83
CA GLY A 93 -3.39 -1.96 -0.78
C GLY A 93 -3.20 -1.32 0.58
N HIS A 94 -1.95 -1.27 1.03
CA HIS A 94 -1.55 -0.59 2.25
C HIS A 94 -0.82 0.72 1.93
N SER A 95 -1.18 1.83 2.60
CA SER A 95 -0.49 3.10 2.49
C SER A 95 -0.41 3.60 1.02
N THR A 96 0.79 3.77 0.47
CA THR A 96 1.01 4.07 -0.96
C THR A 96 0.37 3.03 -1.87
N GLY A 97 0.39 1.74 -1.47
CA GLY A 97 -0.29 0.67 -2.20
C GLY A 97 -1.81 0.86 -2.27
N GLY A 98 -2.42 1.48 -1.25
CA GLY A 98 -3.83 1.88 -1.30
C GLY A 98 -4.12 2.95 -2.36
N GLY A 99 -3.21 3.91 -2.54
CA GLY A 99 -3.30 4.88 -3.63
C GLY A 99 -3.13 4.23 -5.01
N GLU A 100 -2.22 3.27 -5.12
CA GLU A 100 -2.04 2.46 -6.34
C GLU A 100 -3.31 1.66 -6.67
N VAL A 101 -3.94 1.02 -5.67
CA VAL A 101 -5.23 0.32 -5.82
C VAL A 101 -6.31 1.28 -6.27
N ALA A 102 -6.45 2.45 -5.65
CA ALA A 102 -7.48 3.42 -6.02
C ALA A 102 -7.36 3.82 -7.51
N ARG A 103 -6.15 4.17 -7.98
CA ARG A 103 -5.89 4.52 -9.39
C ARG A 103 -6.10 3.33 -10.32
N TYR A 104 -5.64 2.13 -9.94
CA TYR A 104 -5.82 0.93 -10.75
C TYR A 104 -7.29 0.58 -10.92
N VAL A 105 -8.06 0.53 -9.83
CA VAL A 105 -9.48 0.16 -9.85
C VAL A 105 -10.32 1.19 -10.62
N ALA A 106 -10.02 2.48 -10.47
CA ALA A 106 -10.68 3.54 -11.23
C ALA A 106 -10.57 3.34 -12.75
N LYS A 107 -9.44 2.79 -13.23
CA LYS A 107 -9.16 2.60 -14.66
C LYS A 107 -9.47 1.20 -15.19
N ASN A 108 -9.49 0.19 -14.33
CA ASN A 108 -9.58 -1.23 -14.71
C ASN A 108 -10.66 -1.97 -13.89
N GLY A 109 -11.71 -1.29 -13.47
CA GLY A 109 -12.75 -1.83 -12.58
C GLY A 109 -13.50 -3.04 -13.13
N ASP A 110 -13.50 -3.25 -14.43
CA ASP A 110 -14.09 -4.41 -15.11
C ASP A 110 -13.40 -5.75 -14.80
N ARG A 111 -12.15 -5.70 -14.28
CA ARG A 111 -11.37 -6.87 -13.85
C ARG A 111 -11.40 -7.09 -12.33
N VAL A 112 -12.06 -6.20 -11.59
CA VAL A 112 -12.00 -6.13 -10.13
C VAL A 112 -13.35 -6.49 -9.52
N ALA A 113 -13.35 -7.45 -8.59
CA ALA A 113 -14.54 -7.79 -7.81
C ALA A 113 -14.73 -6.86 -6.61
N LYS A 114 -13.67 -6.63 -5.85
CA LYS A 114 -13.66 -5.80 -4.62
C LYS A 114 -12.30 -5.15 -4.41
N ALA A 115 -12.26 -4.08 -3.61
CA ALA A 115 -11.00 -3.46 -3.19
C ALA A 115 -10.94 -3.24 -1.66
N VAL A 116 -9.73 -3.24 -1.11
CA VAL A 116 -9.47 -2.93 0.30
C VAL A 116 -8.35 -1.90 0.38
N LEU A 117 -8.61 -0.81 1.06
CA LEU A 117 -7.67 0.29 1.30
C LEU A 117 -7.30 0.32 2.78
N ILE A 118 -6.05 0.00 3.11
CA ILE A 118 -5.58 -0.10 4.50
C ILE A 118 -4.63 1.06 4.79
N SER A 119 -4.97 1.93 5.76
CA SER A 119 -4.13 3.10 6.10
C SER A 119 -3.64 3.85 4.84
N ALA A 120 -4.55 3.99 3.85
CA ALA A 120 -4.22 4.44 2.51
C ALA A 120 -3.98 5.95 2.44
N ILE A 121 -3.12 6.38 1.51
CA ILE A 121 -2.80 7.80 1.25
C ILE A 121 -3.97 8.59 0.62
N THR A 122 -5.15 8.01 0.58
CA THR A 122 -6.35 8.58 -0.04
C THR A 122 -7.14 9.49 0.89
N PRO A 123 -7.81 10.56 0.38
CA PRO A 123 -7.83 11.00 -1.02
C PRO A 123 -6.58 11.77 -1.45
N VAL A 124 -5.95 12.54 -0.57
CA VAL A 124 -4.72 13.30 -0.81
C VAL A 124 -4.03 13.63 0.51
N MET A 125 -2.70 13.47 0.56
CA MET A 125 -1.94 13.66 1.80
C MET A 125 -1.54 15.10 2.07
N ILE A 126 -1.05 15.81 1.04
CA ILE A 126 -0.45 17.14 1.21
C ILE A 126 -1.49 18.19 1.62
N GLN A 127 -1.08 19.08 2.50
CA GLN A 127 -1.84 20.27 2.86
C GLN A 127 -1.96 21.23 1.65
N SER A 128 -3.18 21.66 1.36
CA SER A 128 -3.50 22.60 0.28
C SER A 128 -4.79 23.36 0.61
N GLU A 129 -5.20 24.29 -0.26
CA GLU A 129 -6.50 24.97 -0.11
C GLU A 129 -7.67 23.97 -0.10
N ASN A 130 -7.59 22.90 -0.90
CA ASN A 130 -8.61 21.86 -0.96
C ASN A 130 -8.46 20.77 0.11
N ASN A 131 -7.34 20.73 0.82
CA ASN A 131 -7.06 19.82 1.92
C ASN A 131 -6.34 20.56 3.08
N PRO A 132 -7.03 21.48 3.77
CA PRO A 132 -6.40 22.34 4.79
C PRO A 132 -5.89 21.55 6.01
N GLU A 133 -6.43 20.37 6.28
CA GLU A 133 -6.00 19.45 7.35
C GLU A 133 -4.91 18.46 6.88
N GLY A 134 -4.44 18.58 5.63
CA GLY A 134 -3.39 17.74 5.09
C GLY A 134 -2.05 17.91 5.80
N VAL A 135 -1.12 17.01 5.53
CA VAL A 135 0.22 17.03 6.10
C VAL A 135 1.05 18.14 5.42
N PRO A 136 1.70 19.02 6.19
CA PRO A 136 2.54 20.07 5.62
C PRO A 136 3.67 19.54 4.75
N LEU A 137 4.00 20.24 3.65
CA LEU A 137 5.08 19.86 2.72
C LEU A 137 6.42 19.64 3.44
N ALA A 138 6.72 20.43 4.47
CA ALA A 138 7.95 20.33 5.25
C ALA A 138 8.19 18.91 5.83
N ILE A 139 7.13 18.20 6.24
CA ILE A 139 7.23 16.82 6.75
C ILE A 139 7.70 15.87 5.63
N PHE A 140 7.18 16.04 4.42
CA PHE A 140 7.62 15.23 3.28
C PHE A 140 9.05 15.59 2.84
N ASP A 141 9.47 16.83 3.00
CA ASP A 141 10.85 17.24 2.74
C ASP A 141 11.82 16.66 3.77
N GLU A 142 11.43 16.52 5.04
CA GLU A 142 12.20 15.78 6.05
C GLU A 142 12.35 14.30 5.66
N ILE A 143 11.29 13.65 5.17
CA ILE A 143 11.35 12.26 4.65
C ILE A 143 12.31 12.17 3.45
N ARG A 144 12.26 13.13 2.51
CA ARG A 144 13.20 13.22 1.37
C ARG A 144 14.64 13.36 1.85
N GLN A 145 14.89 14.25 2.82
CA GLN A 145 16.21 14.47 3.38
C GLN A 145 16.74 13.20 4.06
N GLY A 146 15.94 12.56 4.93
CA GLY A 146 16.31 11.31 5.60
C GLY A 146 16.63 10.19 4.59
N THR A 147 15.79 10.05 3.56
CA THR A 147 15.97 9.06 2.50
C THR A 147 17.22 9.33 1.65
N GLY A 148 17.49 10.58 1.31
CA GLY A 148 18.61 10.96 0.45
C GLY A 148 19.96 11.03 1.14
N PHE A 149 20.02 11.31 2.45
CA PHE A 149 21.25 11.57 3.18
C PHE A 149 21.76 10.35 3.97
N ASN A 150 20.90 9.76 4.82
CA ASN A 150 21.24 8.58 5.63
C ASN A 150 20.06 7.63 5.73
N ARG A 151 19.72 7.03 4.62
CA ARG A 151 18.58 6.10 4.50
C ARG A 151 18.61 4.98 5.54
N ALA A 152 19.79 4.44 5.83
CA ALA A 152 19.92 3.30 6.72
C ALA A 152 19.45 3.64 8.14
N GLN A 153 19.90 4.76 8.71
CA GLN A 153 19.48 5.18 10.05
C GLN A 153 18.05 5.69 10.03
N TYR A 154 17.69 6.52 9.05
CA TYR A 154 16.35 7.08 8.92
C TYR A 154 15.26 6.00 8.86
N TYR A 155 15.46 4.96 8.04
CA TYR A 155 14.50 3.86 7.92
C TYR A 155 14.42 3.02 9.19
N HIS A 156 15.55 2.85 9.90
CA HIS A 156 15.53 2.15 11.17
C HIS A 156 14.68 2.89 12.21
N ASP A 157 14.85 4.21 12.32
CA ASP A 157 14.15 5.03 13.31
C ASP A 157 12.67 5.23 12.94
N PHE A 158 12.35 5.32 11.65
CA PHE A 158 10.99 5.47 11.13
C PHE A 158 10.04 4.35 11.55
N THR A 159 10.58 3.14 11.80
CA THR A 159 9.79 1.97 12.20
C THR A 159 9.07 2.14 13.53
N ASP A 160 9.56 2.98 14.44
CA ASP A 160 8.94 3.18 15.75
C ASP A 160 7.59 3.89 15.62
N ALA A 161 7.49 4.91 14.80
CA ALA A 161 6.23 5.58 14.48
C ALA A 161 5.33 4.70 13.59
N PHE A 162 5.93 4.00 12.62
CA PHE A 162 5.21 3.16 11.67
C PHE A 162 4.41 2.03 12.36
N TYR A 163 5.01 1.38 13.39
CA TYR A 163 4.39 0.29 14.13
C TYR A 163 3.85 0.70 15.51
N GLY A 164 3.88 1.98 15.85
CA GLY A 164 3.43 2.45 17.17
C GLY A 164 4.33 2.00 18.32
N TYR A 165 5.58 1.60 18.04
CA TYR A 165 6.52 1.12 19.07
C TYR A 165 7.01 2.23 20.01
N ASN A 166 6.78 3.48 19.66
CA ASN A 166 7.00 4.66 20.50
C ASN A 166 5.85 4.92 21.50
N ARG A 167 4.78 4.12 21.51
CA ARG A 167 3.67 4.25 22.45
C ARG A 167 3.95 3.53 23.76
N GLU A 168 3.42 4.07 24.86
CA GLU A 168 3.53 3.45 26.18
C GLU A 168 2.88 2.05 26.18
N GLY A 169 3.59 1.07 26.74
CA GLY A 169 3.13 -0.31 26.79
C GLY A 169 3.24 -1.10 25.48
N SER A 170 3.72 -0.49 24.39
CA SER A 170 3.93 -1.21 23.13
C SER A 170 4.97 -2.32 23.28
N LYS A 171 4.77 -3.41 22.53
CA LYS A 171 5.70 -4.55 22.48
C LYS A 171 6.52 -4.46 21.19
N SER A 172 7.62 -3.72 21.21
CA SER A 172 8.51 -3.62 20.06
C SER A 172 9.09 -4.99 19.68
N SER A 173 9.08 -5.27 18.37
CA SER A 173 9.67 -6.47 17.79
C SER A 173 10.89 -6.11 16.95
N VAL A 174 12.07 -6.51 17.39
CA VAL A 174 13.34 -6.32 16.64
C VAL A 174 13.26 -7.01 15.28
N GLY A 175 12.64 -8.19 15.21
CA GLY A 175 12.48 -8.91 13.95
C GLY A 175 11.62 -8.15 12.94
N VAL A 176 10.51 -7.55 13.38
CA VAL A 176 9.64 -6.72 12.53
C VAL A 176 10.37 -5.47 12.05
N LYS A 177 11.05 -4.74 12.95
CA LYS A 177 11.86 -3.55 12.59
C LYS A 177 12.93 -3.89 11.56
N ASN A 178 13.68 -4.96 11.78
CA ASN A 178 14.73 -5.40 10.88
C ASN A 178 14.20 -5.86 9.52
N ASN A 179 13.03 -6.51 9.49
CA ASN A 179 12.40 -6.92 8.24
C ASN A 179 11.93 -5.69 7.42
N TRP A 180 11.32 -4.70 8.07
CA TRP A 180 10.96 -3.44 7.44
C TRP A 180 12.19 -2.72 6.86
N TRP A 181 13.23 -2.56 7.68
CA TRP A 181 14.49 -1.95 7.28
C TRP A 181 15.15 -2.69 6.11
N ARG A 182 15.22 -4.03 6.18
CA ARG A 182 15.75 -4.86 5.09
C ARG A 182 15.03 -4.61 3.77
N GLN A 183 13.70 -4.61 3.78
CA GLN A 183 12.90 -4.34 2.60
C GLN A 183 13.18 -2.96 2.03
N GLY A 184 13.18 -1.93 2.87
CA GLY A 184 13.53 -0.57 2.48
C GLY A 184 14.94 -0.44 1.90
N MET A 185 15.92 -1.17 2.42
CA MET A 185 17.30 -1.13 1.93
C MET A 185 17.50 -1.87 0.59
N MET A 186 16.62 -2.80 0.22
CA MET A 186 16.70 -3.52 -1.07
C MET A 186 16.30 -2.64 -2.27
N GLY A 187 15.42 -1.67 -2.09
CA GLY A 187 14.96 -0.82 -3.17
C GLY A 187 15.95 0.28 -3.58
N SER A 188 15.67 0.91 -4.72
CA SER A 188 16.42 2.06 -5.25
C SER A 188 16.22 3.30 -4.38
N VAL A 189 17.31 3.95 -3.98
CA VAL A 189 17.21 5.23 -3.24
C VAL A 189 16.51 6.31 -4.07
N LYS A 190 16.71 6.33 -5.40
CA LYS A 190 16.05 7.26 -6.31
C LYS A 190 14.54 7.01 -6.35
N ALA A 191 14.12 5.75 -6.50
CA ALA A 191 12.70 5.38 -6.50
C ALA A 191 12.01 5.74 -5.17
N HIS A 192 12.67 5.50 -4.06
CA HIS A 192 12.13 5.87 -2.75
C HIS A 192 12.03 7.38 -2.58
N TYR A 193 13.04 8.13 -3.00
CA TYR A 193 13.06 9.59 -2.92
C TYR A 193 11.94 10.23 -3.78
N GLU A 194 11.82 9.81 -5.04
CA GLU A 194 10.79 10.30 -5.95
C GLU A 194 9.39 9.80 -5.56
N GLY A 195 9.30 8.57 -5.06
CA GLY A 195 8.07 7.98 -4.54
C GLY A 195 7.42 8.78 -3.41
N ILE A 196 8.21 9.60 -2.66
CA ILE A 196 7.66 10.51 -1.66
C ILE A 196 6.69 11.50 -2.29
N LYS A 197 7.04 12.06 -3.47
CA LYS A 197 6.13 12.92 -4.22
C LYS A 197 4.87 12.16 -4.66
N ALA A 198 5.04 10.91 -5.10
CA ALA A 198 3.94 10.08 -5.54
C ALA A 198 2.88 9.89 -4.45
N PHE A 199 3.29 9.55 -3.22
CA PHE A 199 2.33 9.31 -2.15
C PHE A 199 1.85 10.58 -1.43
N SER A 200 2.62 11.66 -1.48
CA SER A 200 2.26 12.90 -0.77
C SER A 200 1.41 13.85 -1.59
N GLU A 201 1.70 14.01 -2.89
CA GLU A 201 1.15 15.07 -3.73
C GLU A 201 0.11 14.59 -4.75
N THR A 202 -0.10 13.26 -4.90
CA THR A 202 -1.12 12.75 -5.83
C THR A 202 -2.52 12.92 -5.23
N ASP A 203 -3.38 13.63 -5.94
CA ASP A 203 -4.80 13.70 -5.62
C ASP A 203 -5.54 12.53 -6.29
N LEU A 204 -6.20 11.72 -5.47
CA LEU A 204 -6.96 10.53 -5.87
C LEU A 204 -8.47 10.72 -5.66
N THR A 205 -8.92 11.96 -5.46
CA THR A 205 -10.32 12.29 -5.20
C THR A 205 -11.23 11.81 -6.32
N GLU A 206 -10.88 12.08 -7.57
CA GLU A 206 -11.69 11.68 -8.73
C GLU A 206 -11.60 10.17 -9.00
N ASP A 207 -10.46 9.54 -8.67
CA ASP A 207 -10.35 8.08 -8.73
C ASP A 207 -11.37 7.43 -7.80
N LEU A 208 -11.40 7.83 -6.51
CA LEU A 208 -12.33 7.28 -5.53
C LEU A 208 -13.80 7.45 -5.96
N LYS A 209 -14.19 8.61 -6.46
CA LYS A 209 -15.54 8.88 -6.95
C LYS A 209 -15.95 7.98 -8.13
N SER A 210 -14.98 7.57 -8.95
CA SER A 210 -15.20 6.76 -10.15
C SER A 210 -15.33 5.26 -9.86
N ILE A 211 -14.85 4.79 -8.69
CA ILE A 211 -14.88 3.38 -8.31
C ILE A 211 -16.31 2.91 -8.05
N LYS A 212 -16.73 1.86 -8.77
CA LYS A 212 -18.07 1.29 -8.70
C LYS A 212 -18.16 0.00 -7.90
N VAL A 213 -17.03 -0.71 -7.75
CA VAL A 213 -16.98 -1.96 -6.98
C VAL A 213 -17.06 -1.67 -5.47
N PRO A 214 -17.45 -2.67 -4.65
CA PRO A 214 -17.39 -2.52 -3.20
C PRO A 214 -15.96 -2.27 -2.71
N VAL A 215 -15.79 -1.30 -1.81
CA VAL A 215 -14.50 -0.95 -1.22
C VAL A 215 -14.59 -0.95 0.30
N LEU A 216 -13.67 -1.67 0.94
CA LEU A 216 -13.45 -1.62 2.38
C LEU A 216 -12.28 -0.70 2.69
N VAL A 217 -12.51 0.30 3.53
CA VAL A 217 -11.47 1.19 4.07
C VAL A 217 -11.19 0.75 5.51
N LEU A 218 -9.95 0.39 5.81
CA LEU A 218 -9.48 0.01 7.13
C LEU A 218 -8.45 1.04 7.60
N HIS A 219 -8.61 1.59 8.82
CA HIS A 219 -7.66 2.59 9.30
C HIS A 219 -7.54 2.58 10.82
N GLY A 220 -6.29 2.66 11.31
CA GLY A 220 -5.99 2.80 12.72
C GLY A 220 -6.16 4.25 13.20
N GLU A 221 -6.82 4.46 14.33
CA GLU A 221 -6.99 5.82 14.87
C GLU A 221 -5.69 6.41 15.44
N ASP A 222 -4.70 5.56 15.77
CA ASP A 222 -3.34 5.98 16.19
C ASP A 222 -2.31 5.89 15.05
N ASP A 223 -2.75 6.02 13.82
CA ASP A 223 -1.85 6.08 12.66
C ASP A 223 -1.06 7.38 12.65
N GLN A 224 0.26 7.28 12.91
CA GLN A 224 1.17 8.42 12.99
C GLN A 224 1.78 8.80 11.62
N ILE A 225 1.47 8.06 10.56
CA ILE A 225 2.01 8.24 9.21
C ILE A 225 0.96 8.83 8.27
N VAL A 226 -0.21 8.20 8.19
CA VAL A 226 -1.37 8.70 7.43
C VAL A 226 -2.45 9.08 8.43
N PRO A 227 -2.72 10.40 8.62
CA PRO A 227 -3.67 10.84 9.63
C PRO A 227 -5.06 10.23 9.45
N PHE A 228 -5.63 9.67 10.53
CA PHE A 228 -6.92 8.97 10.52
C PHE A 228 -8.06 9.77 9.85
N HIS A 229 -8.08 11.10 9.99
CA HIS A 229 -9.14 11.94 9.40
C HIS A 229 -9.24 11.82 7.86
N GLN A 230 -8.25 11.25 7.19
CA GLN A 230 -8.31 10.97 5.76
C GLN A 230 -9.26 9.80 5.44
N ALA A 231 -9.37 8.80 6.32
CA ALA A 231 -10.16 7.60 6.07
C ALA A 231 -11.66 7.86 5.92
N PRO A 232 -12.34 8.61 6.81
CA PRO A 232 -13.75 8.96 6.61
C PRO A 232 -13.97 9.83 5.35
N LYS A 233 -13.02 10.71 5.00
CA LYS A 233 -13.09 11.47 3.75
C LYS A 233 -13.03 10.55 2.53
N ALA A 234 -12.07 9.62 2.51
CA ALA A 234 -11.94 8.63 1.44
C ALA A 234 -13.20 7.76 1.32
N ALA A 235 -13.72 7.24 2.44
CA ALA A 235 -14.92 6.40 2.44
C ALA A 235 -16.16 7.15 1.93
N ALA A 236 -16.30 8.44 2.24
CA ALA A 236 -17.41 9.28 1.79
C ALA A 236 -17.39 9.57 0.27
N LEU A 237 -16.22 9.51 -0.37
CA LEU A 237 -16.07 9.70 -1.81
C LEU A 237 -16.43 8.45 -2.61
N LEU A 238 -16.37 7.27 -2.01
CA LEU A 238 -16.64 5.98 -2.67
C LEU A 238 -18.14 5.75 -2.82
N GLN A 239 -18.57 5.23 -3.99
CA GLN A 239 -19.97 4.90 -4.25
C GLN A 239 -20.46 3.74 -3.37
N ASN A 240 -19.62 2.75 -3.09
CA ASN A 240 -19.89 1.55 -2.30
C ASN A 240 -18.78 1.37 -1.24
N GLY A 241 -18.49 2.42 -0.46
CA GLY A 241 -17.45 2.43 0.57
C GLY A 241 -17.96 1.99 1.93
N LYS A 242 -17.18 1.18 2.64
CA LYS A 242 -17.38 0.85 4.06
C LYS A 242 -16.11 1.17 4.83
N LEU A 243 -16.22 1.90 5.95
CA LEU A 243 -15.10 2.19 6.83
C LEU A 243 -15.17 1.30 8.09
N ILE A 244 -14.04 0.73 8.48
CA ILE A 244 -13.78 0.19 9.81
C ILE A 244 -12.60 0.95 10.40
N ALA A 245 -12.84 1.62 11.52
CA ALA A 245 -11.83 2.32 12.31
C ALA A 245 -11.38 1.44 13.48
N TYR A 246 -10.09 1.45 13.78
CA TYR A 246 -9.52 0.64 14.85
C TYR A 246 -8.86 1.52 15.91
N PRO A 247 -9.50 1.68 17.10
CA PRO A 247 -8.91 2.45 18.19
C PRO A 247 -7.52 1.91 18.58
N GLY A 248 -6.54 2.80 18.62
CA GLY A 248 -5.18 2.48 19.05
C GLY A 248 -4.31 1.70 18.07
N PHE A 249 -4.80 1.33 16.88
CA PHE A 249 -3.97 0.62 15.90
C PHE A 249 -3.05 1.60 15.16
N PRO A 250 -1.78 1.21 14.93
CA PRO A 250 -0.78 2.01 14.22
C PRO A 250 -0.91 1.88 12.70
N HIS A 251 -0.05 2.61 11.97
CA HIS A 251 0.05 2.53 10.51
C HIS A 251 0.34 1.10 10.02
N GLY A 252 1.28 0.42 10.66
CA GLY A 252 1.70 -0.95 10.31
C GLY A 252 0.77 -2.06 10.81
N MET A 253 -0.51 -1.76 11.07
CA MET A 253 -1.48 -2.72 11.59
C MET A 253 -1.64 -4.02 10.77
N PRO A 254 -1.40 -4.09 9.44
CA PRO A 254 -1.41 -5.39 8.76
C PRO A 254 -0.41 -6.40 9.34
N THR A 255 0.69 -5.89 9.93
CA THR A 255 1.72 -6.71 10.56
C THR A 255 1.46 -6.90 12.07
N THR A 256 1.15 -5.82 12.80
CA THR A 256 1.00 -5.88 14.26
C THR A 256 -0.33 -6.48 14.70
N GLU A 257 -1.39 -6.31 13.90
CA GLU A 257 -2.76 -6.72 14.20
C GLU A 257 -3.32 -7.69 13.14
N ALA A 258 -2.42 -8.51 12.55
CA ALA A 258 -2.71 -9.33 11.38
C ALA A 258 -3.95 -10.22 11.53
N GLU A 259 -4.19 -10.78 12.71
CA GLU A 259 -5.35 -11.66 12.96
C GLU A 259 -6.68 -10.90 12.75
N THR A 260 -6.82 -9.72 13.35
CA THR A 260 -8.01 -8.87 13.25
C THR A 260 -8.19 -8.38 11.79
N ILE A 261 -7.14 -7.86 11.21
CA ILE A 261 -7.18 -7.32 9.84
C ILE A 261 -7.51 -8.41 8.82
N ASN A 262 -6.90 -9.57 8.92
CA ASN A 262 -7.17 -10.70 8.02
C ASN A 262 -8.62 -11.18 8.12
N LYS A 263 -9.15 -11.25 9.34
CA LYS A 263 -10.54 -11.65 9.58
C LYS A 263 -11.53 -10.67 8.94
N ASP A 264 -11.35 -9.38 9.18
CA ASP A 264 -12.27 -8.36 8.68
C ASP A 264 -12.23 -8.26 7.14
N ILE A 265 -11.03 -8.44 6.54
CA ILE A 265 -10.89 -8.55 5.08
C ILE A 265 -11.63 -9.79 4.57
N LEU A 266 -11.45 -10.96 5.22
CA LEU A 266 -12.10 -12.20 4.80
C LEU A 266 -13.64 -12.11 4.89
N ASP A 267 -14.16 -11.51 5.95
CA ASP A 267 -15.59 -11.29 6.13
C ASP A 267 -16.16 -10.38 5.02
N PHE A 268 -15.42 -9.32 4.67
CA PHE A 268 -15.79 -8.44 3.56
C PHE A 268 -15.73 -9.14 2.20
N ILE A 269 -14.72 -9.97 1.96
CA ILE A 269 -14.58 -10.69 0.69
C ILE A 269 -15.77 -11.65 0.50
N LYS A 270 -16.21 -12.32 1.57
CA LYS A 270 -17.30 -13.30 1.54
C LYS A 270 -18.71 -12.69 1.53
N SER A 271 -18.85 -11.41 1.87
CA SER A 271 -20.13 -10.71 1.82
C SER A 271 -20.48 -10.35 0.37
#